data_a9fd66bc56d53c877be660b5664c8f2d
#
_entry.id   a9fd66bc56d53c877be660b5664c8f2d
#
_cell.length_a   1.000
_cell.length_b   1.000
_cell.length_c   1.000
_cell.angle_alpha   90.00
_cell.angle_beta   90.00
_cell.angle_gamma   90.00
#
_symmetry.space_group_name_H-M   'P 1'
#
loop_
_entity.id
_entity.type
_entity.pdbx_description
1 polymer ?
#
loop_
_entity_poly.entity_id
_entity_poly.type
_entity_poly.pdbx_seq_one_letter_code
_entity_poly.pdbx_strand_id
1 'polypeptide(L)'
;MLLKNQVALITGGGRGIGRAIAELFAGEGAAAFLTARTEAELGSTAKEISSHGGQAHYSCADLALEADCRRVVAEARAKFGRIDILVNNGGHYGPVVPVEEYPLEEFDRVIAVHLRAAFLLSKLVLPEMYARGSGVILNISSLSAKAAFPWGSAYAAAKAGMLGLTRITAAEAARKGVRVNAICPGPVTETRMSKELGNTLAAKLGVTPEEQLAGFLNTILQGRGQTAYEVARAALFLCSAQSTAITGQSINVDGGAAFF
;
A
#
# COMPACT_ATOMS: atom_id res chain seq x y z
N MET A 1 -18.36 -7.45 12.05
CA MET A 1 -17.61 -6.25 11.63
C MET A 1 -16.30 -6.16 12.43
N LEU A 2 -15.20 -6.43 11.76
CA LEU A 2 -13.87 -6.54 12.38
C LEU A 2 -13.20 -5.19 12.69
N LEU A 3 -13.66 -4.10 12.06
CA LEU A 3 -13.10 -2.75 12.19
C LEU A 3 -14.14 -1.71 12.67
N LYS A 4 -15.18 -2.17 13.38
CA LYS A 4 -16.27 -1.30 13.86
C LYS A 4 -15.73 -0.12 14.66
N ASN A 5 -16.16 1.10 14.30
CA ASN A 5 -15.78 2.37 14.95
C ASN A 5 -14.27 2.72 14.81
N GLN A 6 -13.53 2.11 13.91
CA GLN A 6 -12.16 2.50 13.60
C GLN A 6 -12.10 3.48 12.43
N VAL A 7 -11.06 4.30 12.38
CA VAL A 7 -10.79 5.24 11.29
C VAL A 7 -9.52 4.78 10.58
N ALA A 8 -9.62 4.55 9.26
CA ALA A 8 -8.50 4.13 8.42
C ALA A 8 -8.11 5.26 7.44
N LEU A 9 -6.87 5.74 7.53
CA LEU A 9 -6.24 6.57 6.50
C LEU A 9 -5.56 5.67 5.47
N ILE A 10 -6.02 5.72 4.21
CA ILE A 10 -5.56 4.82 3.15
C ILE A 10 -5.00 5.66 1.99
N THR A 11 -3.69 5.52 1.75
CA THR A 11 -3.04 6.18 0.61
C THR A 11 -3.19 5.36 -0.67
N GLY A 12 -3.35 6.03 -1.81
CA GLY A 12 -3.67 5.36 -3.08
C GLY A 12 -5.06 4.73 -3.09
N GLY A 13 -6.03 5.30 -2.33
CA GLY A 13 -7.36 4.73 -2.10
C GLY A 13 -8.33 4.82 -3.29
N GLY A 14 -7.95 5.45 -4.41
CA GLY A 14 -8.86 5.66 -5.55
C GLY A 14 -8.97 4.48 -6.51
N ARG A 15 -8.04 3.50 -6.48
CA ARG A 15 -8.03 2.35 -7.40
C ARG A 15 -7.20 1.18 -6.88
N GLY A 16 -7.29 0.03 -7.59
CA GLY A 16 -6.48 -1.16 -7.34
C GLY A 16 -6.53 -1.64 -5.89
N ILE A 17 -5.38 -2.01 -5.33
CA ILE A 17 -5.26 -2.54 -3.96
C ILE A 17 -5.83 -1.56 -2.93
N GLY A 18 -5.52 -0.25 -3.04
CA GLY A 18 -5.99 0.75 -2.08
C GLY A 18 -7.51 0.91 -2.08
N ARG A 19 -8.16 0.87 -3.25
CA ARG A 19 -9.62 0.86 -3.37
C ARG A 19 -10.22 -0.39 -2.74
N ALA A 20 -9.69 -1.58 -3.06
CA ALA A 20 -10.19 -2.84 -2.50
C ALA A 20 -10.06 -2.87 -0.96
N ILE A 21 -8.95 -2.35 -0.40
CA ILE A 21 -8.78 -2.20 1.05
C ILE A 21 -9.83 -1.24 1.62
N ALA A 22 -10.06 -0.09 0.98
CA ALA A 22 -11.01 0.91 1.45
C ALA A 22 -12.45 0.37 1.48
N GLU A 23 -12.88 -0.27 0.40
CA GLU A 23 -14.22 -0.88 0.30
C GLU A 23 -14.41 -2.00 1.34
N LEU A 24 -13.42 -2.89 1.49
CA LEU A 24 -13.49 -3.98 2.46
C LEU A 24 -13.48 -3.46 3.90
N PHE A 25 -12.62 -2.47 4.22
CA PHE A 25 -12.56 -1.91 5.57
C PHE A 25 -13.85 -1.17 5.93
N ALA A 26 -14.43 -0.42 4.99
CA ALA A 26 -15.72 0.23 5.20
C ALA A 26 -16.86 -0.79 5.40
N GLY A 27 -16.89 -1.87 4.62
CA GLY A 27 -17.82 -2.99 4.81
C GLY A 27 -17.68 -3.68 6.18
N GLU A 28 -16.48 -3.61 6.77
CA GLU A 28 -16.18 -4.12 8.12
C GLU A 28 -16.35 -3.06 9.24
N GLY A 29 -16.96 -1.91 8.90
CA GLY A 29 -17.39 -0.89 9.84
C GLY A 29 -16.37 0.21 10.14
N ALA A 30 -15.28 0.32 9.37
CA ALA A 30 -14.35 1.43 9.48
C ALA A 30 -14.85 2.66 8.72
N ALA A 31 -14.54 3.86 9.23
CA ALA A 31 -14.59 5.08 8.44
C ALA A 31 -13.29 5.22 7.63
N ALA A 32 -13.37 5.36 6.32
CA ALA A 32 -12.23 5.44 5.42
C ALA A 32 -11.91 6.87 5.03
N PHE A 33 -10.69 7.34 5.29
CA PHE A 33 -10.15 8.57 4.71
C PHE A 33 -9.19 8.20 3.58
N LEU A 34 -9.53 8.59 2.35
CA LEU A 34 -8.81 8.20 1.14
C LEU A 34 -7.93 9.35 0.64
N THR A 35 -6.73 9.04 0.18
CA THR A 35 -5.90 10.04 -0.50
C THR A 35 -5.18 9.48 -1.72
N ALA A 36 -5.14 10.26 -2.78
CA ALA A 36 -4.40 10.01 -4.02
C ALA A 36 -4.36 11.32 -4.83
N ARG A 37 -3.73 11.30 -6.02
CA ARG A 37 -3.65 12.49 -6.90
C ARG A 37 -4.89 12.73 -7.74
N THR A 38 -5.70 11.71 -8.01
CA THR A 38 -6.81 11.75 -8.98
C THR A 38 -8.13 11.86 -8.25
N GLU A 39 -8.75 13.04 -8.29
CA GLU A 39 -10.00 13.32 -7.59
C GLU A 39 -11.15 12.43 -8.06
N ALA A 40 -11.31 12.24 -9.37
CA ALA A 40 -12.37 11.42 -9.94
C ALA A 40 -12.32 9.95 -9.45
N GLU A 41 -11.11 9.37 -9.32
CA GLU A 41 -10.93 8.00 -8.80
C GLU A 41 -11.29 7.93 -7.30
N LEU A 42 -10.86 8.93 -6.51
CA LEU A 42 -11.19 9.02 -5.08
C LEU A 42 -12.70 9.20 -4.86
N GLY A 43 -13.32 10.12 -5.60
CA GLY A 43 -14.75 10.37 -5.54
C GLY A 43 -15.58 9.16 -5.93
N SER A 44 -15.15 8.40 -6.96
CA SER A 44 -15.79 7.13 -7.34
C SER A 44 -15.74 6.11 -6.20
N THR A 45 -14.58 5.93 -5.58
CA THR A 45 -14.42 4.99 -4.44
C THR A 45 -15.27 5.42 -3.24
N ALA A 46 -15.25 6.71 -2.89
CA ALA A 46 -16.03 7.22 -1.77
C ALA A 46 -17.54 7.07 -2.00
N LYS A 47 -18.00 7.31 -3.23
CA LYS A 47 -19.41 7.11 -3.62
C LYS A 47 -19.82 5.64 -3.51
N GLU A 48 -18.99 4.73 -3.99
CA GLU A 48 -19.23 3.29 -3.90
C GLU A 48 -19.37 2.82 -2.44
N ILE A 49 -18.43 3.24 -1.57
CA ILE A 49 -18.48 2.95 -0.15
C ILE A 49 -19.79 3.49 0.47
N SER A 50 -20.16 4.72 0.14
CA SER A 50 -21.37 5.36 0.68
C SER A 50 -22.66 4.68 0.19
N SER A 51 -22.69 4.20 -1.06
CA SER A 51 -23.85 3.49 -1.61
C SER A 51 -24.15 2.16 -0.90
N HIS A 52 -23.12 1.58 -0.27
CA HIS A 52 -23.22 0.37 0.57
C HIS A 52 -23.35 0.68 2.07
N GLY A 53 -23.65 1.94 2.44
CA GLY A 53 -23.86 2.34 3.84
C GLY A 53 -22.58 2.54 4.65
N GLY A 54 -21.40 2.50 4.03
CA GLY A 54 -20.12 2.80 4.66
C GLY A 54 -19.85 4.30 4.75
N GLN A 55 -18.85 4.68 5.55
CA GLN A 55 -18.39 6.06 5.67
C GLN A 55 -17.06 6.25 4.95
N ALA A 56 -17.00 7.19 4.01
CA ALA A 56 -15.78 7.57 3.33
C ALA A 56 -15.66 9.10 3.18
N HIS A 57 -14.44 9.59 3.23
CA HIS A 57 -14.06 10.94 2.86
C HIS A 57 -12.73 10.90 2.11
N TYR A 58 -12.41 11.93 1.33
CA TYR A 58 -11.16 11.94 0.59
C TYR A 58 -10.54 13.33 0.48
N SER A 59 -9.25 13.35 0.21
CA SER A 59 -8.47 14.56 -0.11
C SER A 59 -7.43 14.23 -1.16
N CYS A 60 -7.32 15.07 -2.18
CA CYS A 60 -6.28 14.94 -3.20
C CYS A 60 -4.93 15.37 -2.64
N ALA A 61 -3.90 14.55 -2.86
CA ALA A 61 -2.54 14.84 -2.39
C ALA A 61 -1.47 14.21 -3.29
N ASP A 62 -0.36 14.90 -3.46
CA ASP A 62 0.88 14.31 -3.95
C ASP A 62 1.76 13.93 -2.75
N LEU A 63 1.88 12.64 -2.49
CA LEU A 63 2.66 12.13 -1.36
C LEU A 63 4.17 12.41 -1.47
N ALA A 64 4.66 12.84 -2.64
CA ALA A 64 6.02 13.36 -2.77
C ALA A 64 6.22 14.69 -2.02
N LEU A 65 5.14 15.40 -1.66
CA LEU A 65 5.18 16.69 -0.98
C LEU A 65 4.89 16.52 0.51
N GLU A 66 5.80 16.99 1.36
CA GLU A 66 5.63 16.93 2.82
C GLU A 66 4.38 17.71 3.28
N ALA A 67 4.13 18.89 2.69
CA ALA A 67 2.97 19.70 3.01
C ALA A 67 1.66 18.94 2.79
N ASP A 68 1.56 18.17 1.71
CA ASP A 68 0.38 17.35 1.40
C ASP A 68 0.21 16.21 2.40
N CYS A 69 1.29 15.51 2.77
CA CYS A 69 1.22 14.47 3.80
C CYS A 69 0.73 15.03 5.15
N ARG A 70 1.21 16.21 5.56
CA ARG A 70 0.76 16.89 6.79
C ARG A 70 -0.71 17.29 6.70
N ARG A 71 -1.11 17.87 5.57
CA ARG A 71 -2.50 18.31 5.32
C ARG A 71 -3.47 17.13 5.37
N VAL A 72 -3.17 16.02 4.71
CA VAL A 72 -4.01 14.81 4.69
C VAL A 72 -4.24 14.25 6.10
N VAL A 73 -3.21 14.19 6.93
CA VAL A 73 -3.34 13.72 8.34
C VAL A 73 -4.21 14.70 9.14
N ALA A 74 -4.02 16.02 8.96
CA ALA A 74 -4.82 17.03 9.65
C ALA A 74 -6.30 16.97 9.25
N GLU A 75 -6.59 16.84 7.95
CA GLU A 75 -7.94 16.71 7.41
C GLU A 75 -8.64 15.41 7.87
N ALA A 76 -7.91 14.28 7.90
CA ALA A 76 -8.45 13.02 8.42
C ALA A 76 -8.85 13.13 9.90
N ARG A 77 -8.01 13.79 10.71
CA ARG A 77 -8.31 14.09 12.12
C ARG A 77 -9.49 15.04 12.27
N ALA A 78 -9.53 16.13 11.50
CA ALA A 78 -10.62 17.08 11.53
C ALA A 78 -11.96 16.42 11.16
N LYS A 79 -11.95 15.48 10.20
CA LYS A 79 -13.14 14.79 9.73
C LYS A 79 -13.66 13.72 10.69
N PHE A 80 -12.77 12.90 11.24
CA PHE A 80 -13.15 11.70 11.99
C PHE A 80 -12.64 11.68 13.44
N GLY A 81 -11.93 12.72 13.89
CA GLY A 81 -11.44 12.88 15.25
C GLY A 81 -10.18 12.10 15.59
N ARG A 82 -9.85 11.06 14.83
CA ARG A 82 -8.73 10.13 15.10
C ARG A 82 -8.28 9.37 13.87
N ILE A 83 -7.12 8.75 13.95
CA ILE A 83 -6.66 7.75 12.97
C ILE A 83 -6.22 6.50 13.75
N ASP A 84 -6.91 5.36 13.53
CA ASP A 84 -6.62 4.09 14.18
C ASP A 84 -5.73 3.20 13.31
N ILE A 85 -5.92 3.30 12.00
CA ILE A 85 -5.23 2.49 11.02
C ILE A 85 -4.63 3.42 9.96
N LEU A 86 -3.33 3.27 9.70
CA LEU A 86 -2.66 3.88 8.56
C LEU A 86 -2.28 2.79 7.55
N VAL A 87 -2.77 2.91 6.30
CA VAL A 87 -2.37 2.04 5.19
C VAL A 87 -1.52 2.83 4.19
N ASN A 88 -0.21 2.59 4.21
CA ASN A 88 0.74 3.14 3.26
C ASN A 88 0.75 2.28 1.98
N ASN A 89 -0.13 2.60 1.04
CA ASN A 89 -0.30 1.84 -0.21
C ASN A 89 0.03 2.69 -1.46
N GLY A 90 -0.11 4.01 -1.40
CA GLY A 90 0.10 4.89 -2.55
C GLY A 90 1.48 4.76 -3.19
N GLY A 91 1.51 4.77 -4.54
CA GLY A 91 2.76 4.69 -5.26
C GLY A 91 2.62 4.53 -6.77
N HIS A 92 3.77 4.46 -7.46
CA HIS A 92 3.90 4.19 -8.88
C HIS A 92 5.22 3.44 -9.13
N TYR A 93 5.36 2.76 -10.26
CA TYR A 93 6.54 1.93 -10.51
C TYR A 93 7.79 2.75 -10.88
N GLY A 94 7.59 3.89 -11.55
CA GLY A 94 8.66 4.67 -12.16
C GLY A 94 9.13 4.11 -13.51
N PRO A 95 10.20 4.64 -14.09
CA PRO A 95 10.80 4.14 -15.33
C PRO A 95 11.24 2.68 -15.23
N VAL A 96 11.12 1.95 -16.35
CA VAL A 96 11.58 0.57 -16.50
C VAL A 96 12.86 0.58 -17.33
N VAL A 97 13.99 0.86 -16.69
CA VAL A 97 15.30 1.02 -17.34
C VAL A 97 16.43 0.42 -16.49
N PRO A 98 17.58 0.08 -17.07
CA PRO A 98 18.77 -0.36 -16.32
C PRO A 98 19.22 0.70 -15.31
N VAL A 99 20.00 0.28 -14.32
CA VAL A 99 20.45 1.18 -13.22
C VAL A 99 21.24 2.36 -13.74
N GLU A 100 22.13 2.14 -14.73
CA GLU A 100 23.00 3.16 -15.32
C GLU A 100 22.23 4.20 -16.16
N GLU A 101 21.01 3.87 -16.59
CA GLU A 101 20.15 4.77 -17.36
C GLU A 101 19.03 5.39 -16.52
N TYR A 102 18.95 5.05 -15.21
CA TYR A 102 17.83 5.50 -14.39
C TYR A 102 17.95 6.99 -14.07
N PRO A 103 16.97 7.85 -14.45
CA PRO A 103 17.03 9.28 -14.14
C PRO A 103 17.00 9.53 -12.63
N LEU A 104 17.94 10.31 -12.10
CA LEU A 104 18.05 10.57 -10.66
C LEU A 104 16.79 11.23 -10.09
N GLU A 105 16.20 12.17 -10.81
CA GLU A 105 14.95 12.84 -10.40
C GLU A 105 13.77 11.87 -10.25
N GLU A 106 13.68 10.87 -11.14
CA GLU A 106 12.65 9.83 -11.04
C GLU A 106 12.95 8.85 -9.92
N PHE A 107 14.22 8.54 -9.67
CA PHE A 107 14.65 7.78 -8.50
C PHE A 107 14.19 8.48 -7.22
N ASP A 108 14.52 9.75 -7.06
CA ASP A 108 14.15 10.55 -5.89
C ASP A 108 12.64 10.65 -5.73
N ARG A 109 11.89 10.77 -6.84
CA ARG A 109 10.43 10.81 -6.82
C ARG A 109 9.83 9.49 -6.34
N VAL A 110 10.34 8.34 -6.81
CA VAL A 110 9.88 7.01 -6.38
C VAL A 110 10.16 6.82 -4.88
N ILE A 111 11.37 7.16 -4.42
CA ILE A 111 11.72 7.12 -2.99
C ILE A 111 10.81 8.04 -2.17
N ALA A 112 10.56 9.25 -2.66
CA ALA A 112 9.70 10.21 -1.96
C ALA A 112 8.27 9.70 -1.77
N VAL A 113 7.65 9.17 -2.83
CA VAL A 113 6.26 8.71 -2.81
C VAL A 113 6.07 7.43 -1.98
N HIS A 114 7.03 6.50 -2.05
CA HIS A 114 6.90 5.22 -1.36
C HIS A 114 7.48 5.24 0.05
N LEU A 115 8.79 5.51 0.18
CA LEU A 115 9.50 5.33 1.44
C LEU A 115 9.40 6.56 2.34
N ARG A 116 9.72 7.75 1.80
CA ARG A 116 9.67 8.98 2.60
C ARG A 116 8.24 9.31 3.05
N ALA A 117 7.25 9.14 2.18
CA ALA A 117 5.85 9.36 2.55
C ALA A 117 5.39 8.40 3.64
N ALA A 118 5.70 7.08 3.53
CA ALA A 118 5.36 6.11 4.57
C ALA A 118 6.01 6.45 5.92
N PHE A 119 7.28 6.87 5.92
CA PHE A 119 7.96 7.36 7.12
C PHE A 119 7.25 8.59 7.69
N LEU A 120 6.96 9.60 6.86
CA LEU A 120 6.37 10.86 7.32
C LEU A 120 4.96 10.65 7.86
N LEU A 121 4.11 9.91 7.16
CA LEU A 121 2.76 9.61 7.63
C LEU A 121 2.78 8.81 8.94
N SER A 122 3.67 7.81 9.05
CA SER A 122 3.86 7.07 10.30
C SER A 122 4.29 8.00 11.44
N LYS A 123 5.28 8.86 11.21
CA LYS A 123 5.74 9.88 12.19
C LYS A 123 4.60 10.77 12.65
N LEU A 124 3.69 11.14 11.77
CA LEU A 124 2.58 12.04 12.10
C LEU A 124 1.47 11.34 12.90
N VAL A 125 1.16 10.06 12.66
CA VAL A 125 0.07 9.37 13.36
C VAL A 125 0.50 8.69 14.66
N LEU A 126 1.75 8.29 14.80
CA LEU A 126 2.26 7.56 15.96
C LEU A 126 2.05 8.26 17.31
N PRO A 127 2.24 9.59 17.46
CA PRO A 127 2.05 10.25 18.77
C PRO A 127 0.64 10.06 19.33
N GLU A 128 -0.40 10.17 18.51
CA GLU A 128 -1.77 9.97 18.98
C GLU A 128 -2.10 8.48 19.21
N MET A 129 -1.54 7.57 18.39
CA MET A 129 -1.67 6.13 18.62
C MET A 129 -1.01 5.73 19.96
N TYR A 130 0.15 6.30 20.27
CA TYR A 130 0.83 6.07 21.55
C TYR A 130 0.02 6.60 22.75
N ALA A 131 -0.53 7.80 22.62
CA ALA A 131 -1.35 8.39 23.69
C ALA A 131 -2.60 7.56 24.00
N ARG A 132 -3.14 6.86 22.99
CA ARG A 132 -4.29 5.94 23.16
C ARG A 132 -3.89 4.52 23.57
N GLY A 133 -2.63 4.15 23.46
CA GLY A 133 -2.17 2.78 23.67
C GLY A 133 -2.70 1.80 22.59
N SER A 134 -3.06 2.29 21.39
CA SER A 134 -3.61 1.45 20.30
C SER A 134 -3.43 2.09 18.94
N GLY A 135 -3.12 1.28 17.95
CA GLY A 135 -3.03 1.68 16.55
C GLY A 135 -2.45 0.59 15.66
N VAL A 136 -2.66 0.71 14.36
CA VAL A 136 -2.07 -0.21 13.37
C VAL A 136 -1.52 0.58 12.20
N ILE A 137 -0.30 0.27 11.80
CA ILE A 137 0.31 0.75 10.55
C ILE A 137 0.53 -0.46 9.64
N LEU A 138 0.01 -0.38 8.43
CA LEU A 138 0.19 -1.38 7.40
C LEU A 138 0.90 -0.77 6.19
N ASN A 139 2.05 -1.33 5.86
CA ASN A 139 2.84 -0.92 4.69
C ASN A 139 2.60 -1.91 3.53
N ILE A 140 2.10 -1.44 2.40
CA ILE A 140 2.00 -2.25 1.19
C ILE A 140 3.32 -2.16 0.45
N SER A 141 4.16 -3.15 0.70
CA SER A 141 5.46 -3.32 0.04
C SER A 141 5.27 -4.00 -1.33
N SER A 142 6.09 -4.97 -1.68
CA SER A 142 6.03 -5.71 -2.94
C SER A 142 6.90 -6.96 -2.86
N LEU A 143 6.63 -7.92 -3.72
CA LEU A 143 7.55 -9.01 -4.03
C LEU A 143 8.94 -8.48 -4.46
N SER A 144 8.98 -7.32 -5.16
CA SER A 144 10.24 -6.65 -5.56
C SER A 144 11.11 -6.19 -4.40
N ALA A 145 10.61 -6.19 -3.16
CA ALA A 145 11.42 -5.95 -1.95
C ALA A 145 12.24 -7.17 -1.54
N LYS A 146 11.92 -8.35 -2.06
CA LYS A 146 12.46 -9.65 -1.65
C LYS A 146 13.11 -10.41 -2.80
N ALA A 147 12.58 -10.28 -4.02
CA ALA A 147 13.08 -10.92 -5.22
C ALA A 147 13.62 -9.89 -6.23
N ALA A 148 14.64 -10.26 -6.98
CA ALA A 148 15.27 -9.39 -7.97
C ALA A 148 14.49 -9.44 -9.29
N PHE A 149 13.99 -8.28 -9.71
CA PHE A 149 13.41 -8.06 -11.03
C PHE A 149 14.19 -6.94 -11.71
N PRO A 150 14.75 -7.16 -12.90
CA PRO A 150 15.53 -6.16 -13.60
C PRO A 150 14.68 -4.92 -13.93
N TRP A 151 15.36 -3.77 -14.14
CA TRP A 151 14.78 -2.50 -14.60
C TRP A 151 13.84 -1.77 -13.62
N GLY A 152 13.81 -2.16 -12.35
CA GLY A 152 12.97 -1.55 -11.33
C GLY A 152 13.74 -1.07 -10.10
N SER A 153 14.95 -0.53 -10.27
CA SER A 153 15.89 -0.23 -9.18
C SER A 153 15.31 0.67 -8.09
N ALA A 154 14.73 1.82 -8.45
CA ALA A 154 14.15 2.75 -7.48
C ALA A 154 12.95 2.13 -6.73
N TYR A 155 12.07 1.43 -7.46
CA TYR A 155 10.92 0.77 -6.86
C TYR A 155 11.34 -0.33 -5.89
N ALA A 156 12.26 -1.21 -6.31
CA ALA A 156 12.79 -2.28 -5.45
C ALA A 156 13.47 -1.71 -4.19
N ALA A 157 14.32 -0.68 -4.35
CA ALA A 157 14.97 0.00 -3.24
C ALA A 157 13.97 0.61 -2.26
N ALA A 158 12.94 1.32 -2.76
CA ALA A 158 11.90 1.91 -1.93
C ALA A 158 11.11 0.83 -1.17
N LYS A 159 10.71 -0.26 -1.85
CA LYS A 159 9.91 -1.34 -1.25
C LYS A 159 10.73 -2.18 -0.26
N ALA A 160 12.02 -2.41 -0.51
CA ALA A 160 12.93 -3.02 0.47
C ALA A 160 13.14 -2.10 1.69
N GLY A 161 13.32 -0.80 1.47
CA GLY A 161 13.39 0.20 2.55
C GLY A 161 12.14 0.22 3.44
N MET A 162 10.94 0.02 2.85
CA MET A 162 9.70 -0.09 3.62
C MET A 162 9.71 -1.29 4.58
N LEU A 163 10.35 -2.41 4.25
CA LEU A 163 10.49 -3.55 5.16
C LEU A 163 11.40 -3.21 6.35
N GLY A 164 12.48 -2.46 6.10
CA GLY A 164 13.34 -1.92 7.16
C GLY A 164 12.55 -0.97 8.07
N LEU A 165 11.82 -0.02 7.49
CA LEU A 165 10.95 0.92 8.22
C LEU A 165 9.89 0.17 9.05
N THR A 166 9.28 -0.87 8.50
CA THR A 166 8.29 -1.70 9.22
C THR A 166 8.88 -2.31 10.48
N ARG A 167 10.04 -2.94 10.38
CA ARG A 167 10.70 -3.60 11.52
C ARG A 167 11.09 -2.62 12.62
N ILE A 168 11.72 -1.50 12.26
CA ILE A 168 12.18 -0.54 13.28
C ILE A 168 11.00 0.16 13.94
N THR A 169 9.99 0.56 13.17
CA THR A 169 8.79 1.18 13.73
C THR A 169 8.03 0.22 14.64
N ALA A 170 7.94 -1.07 14.29
CA ALA A 170 7.34 -2.09 15.13
C ALA A 170 8.09 -2.24 16.46
N ALA A 171 9.43 -2.29 16.43
CA ALA A 171 10.25 -2.40 17.62
C ALA A 171 10.06 -1.22 18.60
N GLU A 172 9.91 -0.01 18.07
CA GLU A 172 9.69 1.21 18.85
C GLU A 172 8.26 1.35 19.39
N ALA A 173 7.28 0.78 18.67
CA ALA A 173 5.86 1.02 18.89
C ALA A 173 5.15 -0.10 19.67
N ALA A 174 5.66 -1.34 19.67
CA ALA A 174 4.96 -2.50 20.20
C ALA A 174 4.57 -2.34 21.69
N ARG A 175 5.50 -1.87 22.53
CA ARG A 175 5.23 -1.65 23.97
C ARG A 175 4.28 -0.48 24.26
N LYS A 176 3.96 0.31 23.22
CA LYS A 176 2.99 1.41 23.27
C LYS A 176 1.65 1.02 22.66
N GLY A 177 1.41 -0.29 22.45
CA GLY A 177 0.16 -0.82 21.95
C GLY A 177 -0.07 -0.63 20.44
N VAL A 178 0.96 -0.31 19.66
CA VAL A 178 0.84 -0.11 18.20
C VAL A 178 1.53 -1.25 17.46
N ARG A 179 0.83 -1.83 16.49
CA ARG A 179 1.36 -2.88 15.60
C ARG A 179 1.72 -2.30 14.24
N VAL A 180 2.83 -2.75 13.69
CA VAL A 180 3.30 -2.31 12.37
C VAL A 180 3.72 -3.53 11.56
N ASN A 181 3.07 -3.75 10.41
CA ASN A 181 3.37 -4.88 9.53
C ASN A 181 3.45 -4.44 8.07
N ALA A 182 3.98 -5.30 7.23
CA ALA A 182 3.98 -5.12 5.78
C ALA A 182 3.31 -6.30 5.07
N ILE A 183 2.70 -6.03 3.92
CA ILE A 183 2.31 -7.03 2.93
C ILE A 183 3.22 -6.85 1.73
N CYS A 184 3.67 -7.98 1.15
CA CYS A 184 4.41 -8.05 -0.10
C CYS A 184 3.53 -8.73 -1.15
N PRO A 185 2.72 -7.98 -1.91
CA PRO A 185 1.94 -8.55 -2.98
C PRO A 185 2.83 -9.07 -4.11
N GLY A 186 2.42 -10.17 -4.72
CA GLY A 186 2.87 -10.60 -6.04
C GLY A 186 2.18 -9.79 -7.15
N PRO A 187 2.07 -10.33 -8.36
CA PRO A 187 1.44 -9.64 -9.48
C PRO A 187 -0.09 -9.57 -9.30
N VAL A 188 -0.59 -8.37 -9.00
CA VAL A 188 -2.02 -8.09 -8.99
C VAL A 188 -2.43 -7.66 -10.40
N THR A 189 -2.68 -8.64 -11.27
CA THR A 189 -2.73 -8.50 -12.73
C THR A 189 -3.87 -7.60 -13.23
N GLU A 190 -4.92 -7.41 -12.45
CA GLU A 190 -6.04 -6.53 -12.80
C GLU A 190 -5.73 -5.03 -12.64
N THR A 191 -4.67 -4.67 -11.89
CA THR A 191 -4.33 -3.27 -11.64
C THR A 191 -3.71 -2.59 -12.86
N ARG A 192 -3.97 -1.28 -12.99
CA ARG A 192 -3.37 -0.47 -14.05
C ARG A 192 -1.83 -0.54 -14.02
N MET A 193 -1.23 -0.43 -12.84
CA MET A 193 0.23 -0.52 -12.69
C MET A 193 0.78 -1.84 -13.23
N SER A 194 0.15 -2.97 -12.93
CA SER A 194 0.61 -4.28 -13.40
C SER A 194 0.50 -4.41 -14.92
N LYS A 195 -0.59 -3.90 -15.51
CA LYS A 195 -0.80 -3.92 -16.97
C LYS A 195 0.21 -3.03 -17.71
N GLU A 196 0.43 -1.79 -17.21
CA GLU A 196 1.40 -0.86 -17.79
C GLU A 196 2.83 -1.44 -17.70
N LEU A 197 3.20 -2.01 -16.55
CA LEU A 197 4.49 -2.68 -16.37
C LEU A 197 4.64 -3.88 -17.31
N GLY A 198 3.62 -4.75 -17.37
CA GLY A 198 3.63 -5.93 -18.25
C GLY A 198 3.81 -5.55 -19.73
N ASN A 199 3.10 -4.54 -20.22
CA ASN A 199 3.24 -4.04 -21.58
C ASN A 199 4.66 -3.50 -21.87
N THR A 200 5.22 -2.75 -20.90
CA THR A 200 6.57 -2.21 -21.04
C THR A 200 7.64 -3.32 -21.04
N LEU A 201 7.48 -4.33 -20.20
CA LEU A 201 8.38 -5.49 -20.15
C LEU A 201 8.28 -6.33 -21.42
N ALA A 202 7.07 -6.56 -21.93
CA ALA A 202 6.85 -7.29 -23.19
C ALA A 202 7.57 -6.61 -24.35
N ALA A 203 7.42 -5.29 -24.48
CA ALA A 203 8.12 -4.50 -25.51
C ALA A 203 9.64 -4.61 -25.41
N LYS A 204 10.20 -4.56 -24.17
CA LYS A 204 11.65 -4.71 -23.95
C LYS A 204 12.17 -6.11 -24.27
N LEU A 205 11.37 -7.13 -24.04
CA LEU A 205 11.73 -8.53 -24.28
C LEU A 205 11.46 -8.98 -25.72
N GLY A 206 10.77 -8.16 -26.53
CA GLY A 206 10.40 -8.50 -27.90
C GLY A 206 9.35 -9.61 -28.00
N VAL A 207 8.46 -9.70 -26.99
CA VAL A 207 7.37 -10.67 -26.91
C VAL A 207 6.02 -9.96 -26.80
N THR A 208 4.91 -10.70 -26.94
CA THR A 208 3.58 -10.13 -26.69
C THR A 208 3.32 -9.94 -25.19
N PRO A 209 2.42 -9.03 -24.79
CA PRO A 209 2.00 -8.90 -23.39
C PRO A 209 1.46 -10.20 -22.79
N GLU A 210 0.77 -11.01 -23.59
CA GLU A 210 0.22 -12.31 -23.19
C GLU A 210 1.33 -13.33 -22.90
N GLU A 211 2.34 -13.40 -23.77
CA GLU A 211 3.51 -14.29 -23.58
C GLU A 211 4.32 -13.86 -22.35
N GLN A 212 4.54 -12.56 -22.18
CA GLN A 212 5.24 -12.03 -21.00
C GLN A 212 4.49 -12.39 -19.70
N LEU A 213 3.18 -12.18 -19.68
CA LEU A 213 2.35 -12.51 -18.52
C LEU A 213 2.36 -14.01 -18.25
N ALA A 214 2.15 -14.85 -19.27
CA ALA A 214 2.17 -16.31 -19.12
C ALA A 214 3.52 -16.81 -18.59
N GLY A 215 4.63 -16.30 -19.14
CA GLY A 215 5.98 -16.62 -18.66
C GLY A 215 6.17 -16.26 -17.18
N PHE A 216 5.69 -15.11 -16.78
CA PHE A 216 5.77 -14.70 -15.37
C PHE A 216 4.88 -15.55 -14.45
N LEU A 217 3.63 -15.81 -14.85
CA LEU A 217 2.70 -16.61 -14.05
C LEU A 217 3.18 -18.06 -13.86
N ASN A 218 3.91 -18.61 -14.83
CA ASN A 218 4.50 -19.95 -14.72
C ASN A 218 5.59 -20.05 -13.62
N THR A 219 6.12 -18.93 -13.15
CA THR A 219 7.06 -18.90 -12.00
C THR A 219 6.36 -18.91 -10.65
N ILE A 220 5.03 -18.77 -10.62
CA ILE A 220 4.22 -18.71 -9.40
C ILE A 220 3.59 -20.08 -9.15
N LEU A 221 3.69 -20.62 -7.93
CA LEU A 221 3.14 -21.95 -7.63
C LEU A 221 1.65 -22.09 -7.95
N GLN A 222 0.86 -21.05 -7.70
CA GLN A 222 -0.58 -21.06 -8.03
C GLN A 222 -0.86 -20.88 -9.54
N GLY A 223 0.15 -20.56 -10.36
CA GLY A 223 0.00 -20.36 -11.81
C GLY A 223 -0.90 -19.19 -12.20
N ARG A 224 -1.17 -18.25 -11.27
CA ARG A 224 -2.06 -17.10 -11.51
C ARG A 224 -1.59 -15.87 -10.76
N GLY A 225 -2.02 -14.70 -11.21
CA GLY A 225 -1.90 -13.46 -10.44
C GLY A 225 -2.89 -13.43 -9.27
N GLN A 226 -2.61 -12.55 -8.32
CA GLN A 226 -3.50 -12.26 -7.20
C GLN A 226 -4.51 -11.18 -7.60
N THR A 227 -5.65 -11.15 -6.92
CA THR A 227 -6.61 -10.06 -7.01
C THR A 227 -6.31 -8.99 -5.94
N ALA A 228 -6.74 -7.76 -6.20
CA ALA A 228 -6.67 -6.69 -5.21
C ALA A 228 -7.45 -7.05 -3.93
N TYR A 229 -8.52 -7.81 -4.07
CA TYR A 229 -9.35 -8.26 -2.95
C TYR A 229 -8.64 -9.31 -2.08
N GLU A 230 -7.83 -10.21 -2.65
CA GLU A 230 -7.00 -11.15 -1.87
C GLU A 230 -5.98 -10.39 -1.00
N VAL A 231 -5.36 -9.35 -1.55
CA VAL A 231 -4.47 -8.46 -0.78
C VAL A 231 -5.24 -7.69 0.29
N ALA A 232 -6.45 -7.20 -0.03
CA ALA A 232 -7.30 -6.50 0.94
C ALA A 232 -7.74 -7.39 2.11
N ARG A 233 -7.99 -8.69 1.88
CA ARG A 233 -8.29 -9.66 2.95
C ARG A 233 -7.12 -9.86 3.90
N ALA A 234 -5.90 -9.97 3.38
CA ALA A 234 -4.70 -10.03 4.22
C ALA A 234 -4.50 -8.71 5.01
N ALA A 235 -4.78 -7.56 4.38
CA ALA A 235 -4.78 -6.26 5.04
C ALA A 235 -5.80 -6.19 6.17
N LEU A 236 -7.02 -6.66 5.95
CA LEU A 236 -8.07 -6.72 6.98
C LEU A 236 -7.65 -7.59 8.17
N PHE A 237 -7.11 -8.78 7.91
CA PHE A 237 -6.58 -9.65 8.97
C PHE A 237 -5.51 -8.93 9.80
N LEU A 238 -4.50 -8.34 9.15
CA LEU A 238 -3.40 -7.66 9.84
C LEU A 238 -3.83 -6.38 10.57
N CYS A 239 -4.89 -5.72 10.10
CA CYS A 239 -5.39 -4.50 10.74
C CYS A 239 -6.43 -4.78 11.85
N SER A 240 -7.01 -5.97 11.92
CA SER A 240 -8.02 -6.34 12.91
C SER A 240 -7.42 -6.91 14.19
N ALA A 241 -8.30 -7.16 15.18
CA ALA A 241 -7.95 -7.85 16.42
C ALA A 241 -7.56 -9.32 16.25
N GLN A 242 -7.74 -9.89 15.05
CA GLN A 242 -7.36 -11.29 14.77
C GLN A 242 -5.84 -11.51 14.71
N SER A 243 -5.05 -10.43 14.60
CA SER A 243 -3.59 -10.48 14.45
C SER A 243 -2.84 -9.76 15.57
N THR A 244 -3.37 -9.77 16.80
CA THR A 244 -2.78 -9.05 17.95
C THR A 244 -1.35 -9.46 18.28
N ALA A 245 -0.96 -10.69 18.01
CA ALA A 245 0.40 -11.20 18.24
C ALA A 245 1.35 -10.98 17.05
N ILE A 246 0.88 -10.31 15.97
CA ILE A 246 1.68 -10.11 14.74
C ILE A 246 2.09 -8.65 14.64
N THR A 247 3.40 -8.39 14.76
CA THR A 247 4.03 -7.07 14.51
C THR A 247 5.45 -7.26 13.99
N GLY A 248 5.95 -6.31 13.21
CA GLY A 248 7.27 -6.35 12.58
C GLY A 248 7.40 -7.33 11.41
N GLN A 249 6.30 -7.94 10.96
CA GLN A 249 6.32 -8.98 9.93
C GLN A 249 6.10 -8.41 8.52
N SER A 250 6.64 -9.12 7.52
CA SER A 250 6.37 -8.88 6.10
C SER A 250 5.78 -10.14 5.47
N ILE A 251 4.47 -10.13 5.24
CA ILE A 251 3.70 -11.29 4.78
C ILE A 251 3.56 -11.24 3.27
N ASN A 252 3.92 -12.33 2.59
CA ASN A 252 3.72 -12.46 1.17
C ASN A 252 2.26 -12.80 0.86
N VAL A 253 1.70 -12.11 -0.16
CA VAL A 253 0.42 -12.43 -0.79
C VAL A 253 0.71 -12.51 -2.28
N ASP A 254 1.36 -13.58 -2.70
CA ASP A 254 2.05 -13.69 -4.00
C ASP A 254 1.83 -15.04 -4.71
N GLY A 255 0.94 -15.89 -4.17
CA GLY A 255 0.64 -17.19 -4.77
C GLY A 255 1.79 -18.20 -4.73
N GLY A 256 2.80 -17.96 -3.88
CA GLY A 256 3.99 -18.80 -3.81
C GLY A 256 5.08 -18.42 -4.81
N ALA A 257 5.22 -17.14 -5.12
CA ALA A 257 6.30 -16.63 -5.97
C ALA A 257 7.63 -16.47 -5.18
N ALA A 258 7.56 -16.28 -3.85
CA ALA A 258 8.74 -16.23 -2.98
C ALA A 258 8.45 -16.84 -1.60
N PHE A 259 9.48 -17.39 -0.95
CA PHE A 259 9.36 -18.14 0.30
C PHE A 259 10.04 -17.47 1.52
N PHE A 260 10.51 -16.25 1.41
CA PHE A 260 11.30 -15.56 2.44
C PHE A 260 10.86 -14.11 2.65
#